data_97103d6cb6c96af6e3e0b1c313cac64e
#
_entry.id   97103d6cb6c96af6e3e0b1c313cac64e
#
_cell.length_a   1.000
_cell.length_b   1.000
_cell.length_c   1.000
_cell.angle_alpha   90.00
_cell.angle_beta   90.00
_cell.angle_gamma   90.00
#
_symmetry.space_group_name_H-M   'P 1'
#
loop_
_entity.id
_entity.type
_entity.pdbx_description
1 polymer ?
#
loop_
_entity_poly.entity_id
_entity_poly.type
_entity_poly.pdbx_seq_one_letter_code
_entity_poly.pdbx_strand_id
1 'polypeptide(L)'
;MPPKVRIRKEDIINKAIELIREDGIGSLNARSLSFRLGCSTQPILYQFSTMENLLDEVYRTVDQYHTEYLIRAAEEDGNPLLSLGLAYVRFSHEEKNLFSFLFSSNRLEGEMGALFDDDRLDFIIEELKKATGMGEEESRKLFRHLFFTVHGAASLIASNALNYKEEEVREILEDIFREE
;
A
#
# COMPACT_ATOMS: atom_id res chain seq x y z
N MET A 1 -20.54 -38.81 -8.24
CA MET A 1 -19.73 -37.63 -8.66
C MET A 1 -19.12 -37.03 -7.39
N PRO A 2 -17.82 -36.80 -7.30
CA PRO A 2 -17.26 -36.08 -6.19
C PRO A 2 -17.84 -34.63 -6.19
N PRO A 3 -18.06 -34.03 -5.03
CA PRO A 3 -18.60 -32.67 -4.96
C PRO A 3 -17.65 -31.71 -5.69
N LYS A 4 -18.20 -30.87 -6.59
CA LYS A 4 -17.44 -29.80 -7.21
C LYS A 4 -16.96 -28.88 -6.09
N VAL A 5 -15.67 -28.78 -5.87
CA VAL A 5 -15.07 -27.80 -4.94
C VAL A 5 -15.53 -26.43 -5.40
N ARG A 6 -16.38 -25.80 -4.60
CA ARG A 6 -16.87 -24.45 -4.90
C ARG A 6 -15.78 -23.47 -4.44
N ILE A 7 -15.03 -22.91 -5.39
CA ILE A 7 -14.01 -21.90 -5.10
C ILE A 7 -14.72 -20.62 -4.63
N ARG A 8 -14.37 -20.13 -3.44
CA ARG A 8 -14.95 -18.90 -2.88
C ARG A 8 -14.28 -17.66 -3.48
N LYS A 9 -14.98 -16.55 -3.42
CA LYS A 9 -14.50 -15.24 -3.89
C LYS A 9 -13.19 -14.86 -3.20
N GLU A 10 -13.13 -15.04 -1.89
CA GLU A 10 -11.96 -14.76 -1.05
C GLU A 10 -10.74 -15.61 -1.44
N ASP A 11 -10.94 -16.89 -1.79
CA ASP A 11 -9.85 -17.77 -2.20
C ASP A 11 -9.22 -17.29 -3.51
N ILE A 12 -10.03 -16.74 -4.42
CA ILE A 12 -9.56 -16.17 -5.69
C ILE A 12 -8.77 -14.88 -5.43
N ILE A 13 -9.29 -13.97 -4.59
CA ILE A 13 -8.62 -12.71 -4.23
C ILE A 13 -7.27 -13.01 -3.57
N ASN A 14 -7.26 -13.87 -2.54
CA ASN A 14 -6.03 -14.21 -1.83
C ASN A 14 -4.98 -14.83 -2.77
N LYS A 15 -5.40 -15.71 -3.67
CA LYS A 15 -4.47 -16.32 -4.62
C LYS A 15 -3.98 -15.31 -5.68
N ALA A 16 -4.79 -14.32 -6.05
CA ALA A 16 -4.37 -13.23 -6.91
C ALA A 16 -3.33 -12.34 -6.21
N ILE A 17 -3.53 -12.03 -4.93
CA ILE A 17 -2.56 -11.27 -4.10
C ILE A 17 -1.24 -12.03 -3.98
N GLU A 18 -1.26 -13.34 -3.69
CA GLU A 18 -0.06 -14.16 -3.65
C GLU A 18 0.71 -14.09 -4.98
N LEU A 19 0.00 -14.21 -6.11
CA LEU A 19 0.60 -14.15 -7.43
C LEU A 19 1.25 -12.80 -7.72
N ILE A 20 0.57 -11.69 -7.35
CA ILE A 20 1.15 -10.34 -7.49
C ILE A 20 2.37 -10.19 -6.57
N ARG A 21 2.29 -10.64 -5.30
CA ARG A 21 3.38 -10.55 -4.33
C ARG A 21 4.64 -11.25 -4.83
N GLU A 22 4.49 -12.45 -5.41
CA GLU A 22 5.62 -13.26 -5.90
C GLU A 22 6.19 -12.73 -7.22
N ASP A 23 5.34 -12.47 -8.21
CA ASP A 23 5.73 -12.32 -9.61
C ASP A 23 5.35 -10.93 -10.21
N GLY A 24 4.72 -10.04 -9.41
CA GLY A 24 4.24 -8.72 -9.85
C GLY A 24 2.93 -8.78 -10.63
N ILE A 25 2.32 -7.59 -10.86
CA ILE A 25 1.02 -7.45 -11.51
C ILE A 25 0.97 -8.03 -12.93
N GLY A 26 2.08 -7.98 -13.68
CA GLY A 26 2.16 -8.51 -15.03
C GLY A 26 1.94 -10.02 -15.13
N SER A 27 2.11 -10.76 -14.03
CA SER A 27 1.87 -12.20 -13.95
C SER A 27 0.38 -12.56 -13.82
N LEU A 28 -0.46 -11.62 -13.34
CA LEU A 28 -1.86 -11.88 -13.05
C LEU A 28 -2.73 -11.83 -14.31
N ASN A 29 -3.25 -12.98 -14.68
CA ASN A 29 -4.28 -13.16 -15.69
C ASN A 29 -5.14 -14.38 -15.36
N ALA A 30 -6.28 -14.55 -16.06
CA ALA A 30 -7.21 -15.63 -15.76
C ALA A 30 -6.58 -17.03 -15.87
N ARG A 31 -5.62 -17.22 -16.77
CA ARG A 31 -4.94 -18.50 -16.99
C ARG A 31 -3.96 -18.81 -15.84
N SER A 32 -3.07 -17.86 -15.48
CA SER A 32 -2.11 -18.03 -14.39
C SER A 32 -2.83 -18.25 -13.07
N LEU A 33 -3.87 -17.46 -12.80
CA LEU A 33 -4.67 -17.58 -11.58
C LEU A 33 -5.43 -18.91 -11.51
N SER A 34 -6.05 -19.35 -12.62
CA SER A 34 -6.74 -20.66 -12.65
C SER A 34 -5.78 -21.82 -12.43
N PHE A 35 -4.57 -21.73 -12.98
CA PHE A 35 -3.51 -22.72 -12.74
C PHE A 35 -3.13 -22.81 -11.26
N ARG A 36 -2.91 -21.65 -10.59
CA ARG A 36 -2.60 -21.58 -9.14
C ARG A 36 -3.74 -22.08 -8.27
N LEU A 37 -5.00 -21.92 -8.71
CA LEU A 37 -6.20 -22.41 -8.03
C LEU A 37 -6.53 -23.89 -8.30
N GLY A 38 -5.82 -24.52 -9.25
CA GLY A 38 -6.12 -25.90 -9.68
C GLY A 38 -7.50 -26.07 -10.32
N CYS A 39 -7.98 -25.03 -11.05
CA CYS A 39 -9.31 -25.02 -11.66
C CYS A 39 -9.28 -24.50 -13.11
N SER A 40 -10.44 -24.49 -13.79
CA SER A 40 -10.60 -23.73 -15.05
C SER A 40 -10.79 -22.23 -14.78
N THR A 41 -10.73 -21.40 -15.82
CA THR A 41 -10.98 -19.95 -15.72
C THR A 41 -12.45 -19.61 -15.43
N GLN A 42 -13.37 -20.55 -15.65
CA GLN A 42 -14.81 -20.34 -15.52
C GLN A 42 -15.26 -19.89 -14.12
N PRO A 43 -14.80 -20.49 -12.99
CA PRO A 43 -15.13 -20.01 -11.65
C PRO A 43 -14.72 -18.55 -11.41
N ILE A 44 -13.56 -18.13 -11.92
CA ILE A 44 -13.05 -16.77 -11.78
C ILE A 44 -13.99 -15.79 -12.49
N LEU A 45 -14.27 -16.04 -13.76
CA LEU A 45 -15.17 -15.18 -14.56
C LEU A 45 -16.62 -15.21 -14.04
N TYR A 46 -17.06 -16.33 -13.45
CA TYR A 46 -18.37 -16.40 -12.81
C TYR A 46 -18.47 -15.48 -11.58
N GLN A 47 -17.42 -15.40 -10.76
CA GLN A 47 -17.41 -14.58 -9.53
C GLN A 47 -17.23 -13.09 -9.82
N PHE A 48 -16.41 -12.73 -10.82
CA PHE A 48 -15.99 -11.34 -11.04
C PHE A 48 -16.46 -10.74 -12.36
N SER A 49 -17.01 -11.54 -13.27
CA SER A 49 -17.41 -11.17 -14.63
C SER A 49 -16.24 -10.77 -15.53
N THR A 50 -15.30 -9.97 -15.04
CA THR A 50 -14.10 -9.52 -15.77
C THR A 50 -12.86 -9.61 -14.87
N MET A 51 -11.68 -9.61 -15.47
CA MET A 51 -10.42 -9.50 -14.74
C MET A 51 -10.27 -8.11 -14.09
N GLU A 52 -10.88 -7.07 -14.68
CA GLU A 52 -10.88 -5.71 -14.14
C GLU A 52 -11.60 -5.65 -12.78
N ASN A 53 -12.80 -6.22 -12.70
CA ASN A 53 -13.54 -6.30 -11.44
C ASN A 53 -12.79 -7.11 -10.36
N LEU A 54 -12.07 -8.16 -10.75
CA LEU A 54 -11.19 -8.88 -9.82
C LEU A 54 -10.05 -7.97 -9.34
N LEU A 55 -9.39 -7.25 -10.24
CA LEU A 55 -8.31 -6.34 -9.90
C LEU A 55 -8.77 -5.22 -8.96
N ASP A 56 -10.00 -4.70 -9.11
CA ASP A 56 -10.57 -3.71 -8.20
C ASP A 56 -10.72 -4.24 -6.77
N GLU A 57 -11.19 -5.48 -6.63
CA GLU A 57 -11.30 -6.11 -5.31
C GLU A 57 -9.93 -6.45 -4.71
N VAL A 58 -8.99 -6.90 -5.55
CA VAL A 58 -7.60 -7.14 -5.12
C VAL A 58 -6.96 -5.83 -4.66
N TYR A 59 -7.14 -4.73 -5.40
CA TYR A 59 -6.63 -3.41 -5.05
C TYR A 59 -7.14 -2.97 -3.66
N ARG A 60 -8.46 -3.01 -3.45
CA ARG A 60 -9.06 -2.65 -2.15
C ARG A 60 -8.51 -3.50 -1.00
N THR A 61 -8.30 -4.81 -1.25
CA THR A 61 -7.79 -5.71 -0.22
C THR A 61 -6.32 -5.42 0.11
N VAL A 62 -5.51 -5.10 -0.90
CA VAL A 62 -4.09 -4.75 -0.70
C VAL A 62 -3.96 -3.36 -0.07
N ASP A 63 -4.80 -2.39 -0.46
CA ASP A 63 -4.85 -1.05 0.14
C ASP A 63 -5.23 -1.12 1.62
N GLN A 64 -6.23 -1.92 1.96
CA GLN A 64 -6.58 -2.19 3.35
C GLN A 64 -5.42 -2.83 4.12
N TYR A 65 -4.75 -3.83 3.56
CA TYR A 65 -3.59 -4.49 4.17
C TYR A 65 -2.45 -3.47 4.42
N HIS A 66 -2.15 -2.62 3.44
CA HIS A 66 -1.17 -1.55 3.58
C HIS A 66 -1.55 -0.58 4.71
N THR A 67 -2.80 -0.12 4.74
CA THR A 67 -3.31 0.78 5.79
C THR A 67 -3.19 0.16 7.18
N GLU A 68 -3.60 -1.10 7.35
CA GLU A 68 -3.50 -1.83 8.62
C GLU A 68 -2.03 -2.03 9.05
N TYR A 69 -1.11 -2.25 8.09
CA TYR A 69 0.32 -2.34 8.34
C TYR A 69 0.87 -1.03 8.93
N LEU A 70 0.48 0.11 8.37
CA LEU A 70 0.90 1.43 8.84
C LEU A 70 0.31 1.77 10.23
N ILE A 71 -0.99 1.53 10.43
CA ILE A 71 -1.67 1.82 11.72
C ILE A 71 -1.03 1.01 12.84
N ARG A 72 -0.76 -0.27 12.62
CA ARG A 72 -0.12 -1.13 13.62
C ARG A 72 1.25 -0.59 14.04
N ALA A 73 2.06 -0.13 13.08
CA ALA A 73 3.35 0.46 13.38
C ALA A 73 3.23 1.75 14.21
N ALA A 74 2.21 2.57 13.94
CA ALA A 74 1.96 3.80 14.70
C ALA A 74 1.56 3.53 16.16
N GLU A 75 0.91 2.39 16.44
CA GLU A 75 0.47 1.99 17.79
C GLU A 75 1.60 1.40 18.66
N GLU A 76 2.68 0.89 18.02
CA GLU A 76 3.76 0.18 18.72
C GLU A 76 4.84 1.09 19.32
N ASP A 77 4.93 2.36 18.89
CA ASP A 77 6.05 3.25 19.28
C ASP A 77 5.54 4.57 19.86
N GLY A 78 6.38 5.19 20.70
CA GLY A 78 6.10 6.48 21.34
C GLY A 78 6.11 7.69 20.40
N ASN A 79 6.48 7.51 19.12
CA ASN A 79 6.39 8.54 18.08
C ASN A 79 5.62 8.01 16.86
N PRO A 80 4.28 8.16 16.85
CA PRO A 80 3.44 7.61 15.79
C PRO A 80 3.82 8.09 14.39
N LEU A 81 4.22 9.35 14.23
CA LEU A 81 4.56 9.93 12.92
C LEU A 81 5.85 9.34 12.35
N LEU A 82 6.88 9.20 13.16
CA LEU A 82 8.12 8.57 12.76
C LEU A 82 7.88 7.09 12.40
N SER A 83 7.12 6.39 13.22
CA SER A 83 6.78 4.98 13.00
C SER A 83 5.97 4.76 11.73
N LEU A 84 5.00 5.64 11.42
CA LEU A 84 4.28 5.64 10.15
C LEU A 84 5.21 5.82 8.95
N GLY A 85 6.11 6.82 8.99
CA GLY A 85 7.05 7.08 7.91
C GLY A 85 8.01 5.91 7.68
N LEU A 86 8.57 5.34 8.77
CA LEU A 86 9.43 4.16 8.70
C LEU A 86 8.69 2.95 8.15
N ALA A 87 7.46 2.69 8.62
CA ALA A 87 6.64 1.58 8.15
C ALA A 87 6.29 1.72 6.67
N TYR A 88 5.98 2.93 6.21
CA TYR A 88 5.70 3.20 4.81
C TYR A 88 6.86 2.78 3.90
N VAL A 89 8.08 3.20 4.25
CA VAL A 89 9.28 2.86 3.47
C VAL A 89 9.63 1.37 3.64
N ARG A 90 9.48 0.80 4.83
CA ARG A 90 9.70 -0.63 5.10
C ARG A 90 8.77 -1.50 4.27
N PHE A 91 7.48 -1.14 4.16
CA PHE A 91 6.52 -1.86 3.33
C PHE A 91 6.97 -1.94 1.86
N SER A 92 7.53 -0.87 1.31
CA SER A 92 8.06 -0.87 -0.06
C SER A 92 9.25 -1.82 -0.25
N HIS A 93 9.99 -2.12 0.81
CA HIS A 93 11.08 -3.09 0.81
C HIS A 93 10.58 -4.53 0.96
N GLU A 94 9.71 -4.78 1.93
CA GLU A 94 9.19 -6.11 2.25
C GLU A 94 8.18 -6.61 1.21
N GLU A 95 7.35 -5.70 0.69
CA GLU A 95 6.22 -5.99 -0.19
C GLU A 95 6.33 -5.23 -1.53
N LYS A 96 7.52 -5.25 -2.16
CA LYS A 96 7.84 -4.47 -3.38
C LYS A 96 6.79 -4.54 -4.47
N ASN A 97 6.33 -5.74 -4.77
CA ASN A 97 5.36 -5.97 -5.84
C ASN A 97 3.96 -5.47 -5.46
N LEU A 98 3.57 -5.56 -4.19
CA LEU A 98 2.31 -5.01 -3.71
C LEU A 98 2.38 -3.48 -3.64
N PHE A 99 3.50 -2.91 -3.19
CA PHE A 99 3.72 -1.46 -3.23
C PHE A 99 3.64 -0.94 -4.67
N SER A 100 4.33 -1.59 -5.61
CA SER A 100 4.27 -1.22 -7.03
C SER A 100 2.85 -1.36 -7.60
N PHE A 101 2.09 -2.37 -7.19
CA PHE A 101 0.70 -2.55 -7.59
C PHE A 101 -0.20 -1.43 -7.10
N LEU A 102 -0.02 -0.97 -5.84
CA LEU A 102 -0.79 0.15 -5.28
C LEU A 102 -0.46 1.48 -5.95
N PHE A 103 0.81 1.79 -6.12
CA PHE A 103 1.26 3.15 -6.43
C PHE A 103 1.76 3.38 -7.85
N SER A 104 2.02 2.33 -8.64
CA SER A 104 2.45 2.43 -10.03
C SER A 104 1.37 2.02 -11.04
N SER A 105 0.18 1.64 -10.59
CA SER A 105 -0.94 1.30 -11.46
C SER A 105 -1.71 2.56 -11.88
N ASN A 106 -2.23 2.59 -13.11
CA ASN A 106 -3.10 3.67 -13.62
C ASN A 106 -4.42 3.82 -12.83
N ARG A 107 -4.62 3.02 -11.78
CA ARG A 107 -5.80 3.04 -10.89
C ARG A 107 -5.84 4.25 -9.97
N LEU A 108 -4.70 4.95 -9.83
CA LEU A 108 -4.58 6.20 -9.07
C LEU A 108 -4.77 7.45 -9.93
N GLU A 109 -5.30 7.35 -11.16
CA GLU A 109 -5.49 8.53 -12.03
C GLU A 109 -6.34 9.61 -11.31
N GLY A 110 -5.66 10.66 -10.85
CA GLY A 110 -6.26 11.80 -10.17
C GLY A 110 -6.51 11.64 -8.66
N GLU A 111 -6.45 10.43 -8.11
CA GLU A 111 -6.76 10.18 -6.68
C GLU A 111 -5.62 10.59 -5.74
N MET A 112 -4.36 10.61 -6.19
CA MET A 112 -3.24 11.06 -5.36
C MET A 112 -3.36 12.53 -4.94
N GLY A 113 -3.94 13.39 -5.79
CA GLY A 113 -4.24 14.78 -5.43
C GLY A 113 -5.34 14.87 -4.37
N ALA A 114 -6.39 14.08 -4.52
CA ALA A 114 -7.49 14.00 -3.58
C ALA A 114 -7.08 13.41 -2.22
N LEU A 115 -6.01 12.60 -2.18
CA LEU A 115 -5.48 12.05 -0.92
C LEU A 115 -5.10 13.16 0.07
N PHE A 116 -4.58 14.31 -0.40
CA PHE A 116 -4.16 15.40 0.48
C PHE A 116 -5.31 16.21 1.07
N ASP A 117 -6.51 16.07 0.52
CA ASP A 117 -7.73 16.75 0.97
C ASP A 117 -8.73 15.76 1.64
N ASP A 118 -8.30 14.52 1.90
CA ASP A 118 -9.14 13.45 2.41
C ASP A 118 -9.21 13.48 3.95
N ASP A 119 -10.41 13.39 4.51
CA ASP A 119 -10.66 13.29 5.96
C ASP A 119 -9.96 12.08 6.62
N ARG A 120 -9.56 11.08 5.83
CA ARG A 120 -8.74 9.93 6.29
C ARG A 120 -7.37 10.35 6.82
N LEU A 121 -6.88 11.53 6.46
CA LEU A 121 -5.63 12.09 6.95
C LEU A 121 -5.78 12.86 8.26
N ASP A 122 -6.98 13.13 8.73
CA ASP A 122 -7.21 13.97 9.91
C ASP A 122 -6.45 13.46 11.15
N PHE A 123 -6.37 12.13 11.32
CA PHE A 123 -5.55 11.57 12.41
C PHE A 123 -4.08 12.00 12.30
N ILE A 124 -3.48 11.91 11.10
CA ILE A 124 -2.07 12.27 10.87
C ILE A 124 -1.88 13.78 11.06
N ILE A 125 -2.81 14.59 10.57
CA ILE A 125 -2.76 16.04 10.72
C ILE A 125 -2.86 16.44 12.19
N GLU A 126 -3.76 15.83 12.97
CA GLU A 126 -3.85 16.07 14.41
C GLU A 126 -2.57 15.66 15.17
N GLU A 127 -1.93 14.54 14.80
CA GLU A 127 -0.65 14.16 15.40
C GLU A 127 0.47 15.15 15.02
N LEU A 128 0.51 15.66 13.79
CA LEU A 128 1.44 16.71 13.37
C LEU A 128 1.21 18.01 14.17
N LYS A 129 -0.04 18.45 14.32
CA LYS A 129 -0.37 19.63 15.13
C LYS A 129 0.10 19.48 16.59
N LYS A 130 -0.09 18.31 17.19
CA LYS A 130 0.38 18.03 18.56
C LYS A 130 1.90 18.03 18.65
N ALA A 131 2.60 17.44 17.69
CA ALA A 131 4.04 17.30 17.70
C ALA A 131 4.77 18.64 17.47
N THR A 132 4.23 19.51 16.59
CA THR A 132 4.89 20.74 16.14
C THR A 132 4.29 22.02 16.74
N GLY A 133 3.05 21.98 17.21
CA GLY A 133 2.31 23.19 17.62
C GLY A 133 1.78 24.03 16.45
N MET A 134 1.93 23.56 15.21
CA MET A 134 1.49 24.25 13.99
C MET A 134 -0.04 24.29 13.86
N GLY A 135 -0.52 25.26 13.08
CA GLY A 135 -1.91 25.30 12.61
C GLY A 135 -2.22 24.19 11.60
N GLU A 136 -3.50 24.01 11.28
CA GLU A 136 -3.93 22.95 10.37
C GLU A 136 -3.36 23.08 8.95
N GLU A 137 -3.36 24.29 8.38
CA GLU A 137 -2.83 24.53 7.03
C GLU A 137 -1.33 24.22 6.95
N GLU A 138 -0.56 24.64 7.96
CA GLU A 138 0.87 24.38 8.06
C GLU A 138 1.15 22.87 8.24
N SER A 139 0.37 22.20 9.08
CA SER A 139 0.46 20.75 9.27
C SER A 139 0.13 19.97 8.00
N ARG A 140 -0.88 20.38 7.23
CA ARG A 140 -1.17 19.79 5.90
C ARG A 140 -0.05 20.03 4.90
N LYS A 141 0.61 21.19 4.94
CA LYS A 141 1.79 21.47 4.10
C LYS A 141 2.97 20.59 4.51
N LEU A 142 3.25 20.48 5.80
CA LEU A 142 4.31 19.60 6.32
C LEU A 142 4.05 18.13 5.97
N PHE A 143 2.80 17.67 6.11
CA PHE A 143 2.41 16.33 5.68
C PHE A 143 2.74 16.07 4.20
N ARG A 144 2.44 17.02 3.30
CA ARG A 144 2.80 16.88 1.88
C ARG A 144 4.30 16.72 1.66
N HIS A 145 5.12 17.50 2.39
CA HIS A 145 6.59 17.37 2.31
C HIS A 145 7.06 16.00 2.81
N LEU A 146 6.56 15.56 3.95
CA LEU A 146 6.85 14.24 4.51
C LEU A 146 6.44 13.13 3.55
N PHE A 147 5.20 13.21 3.03
CA PHE A 147 4.68 12.21 2.08
C PHE A 147 5.55 12.11 0.83
N PHE A 148 5.88 13.22 0.18
CA PHE A 148 6.74 13.20 -1.01
C PHE A 148 8.12 12.63 -0.70
N THR A 149 8.68 12.91 0.48
CA THR A 149 9.98 12.37 0.90
C THR A 149 9.91 10.85 1.10
N VAL A 150 8.97 10.35 1.90
CA VAL A 150 8.83 8.90 2.16
C VAL A 150 8.42 8.13 0.91
N HIS A 151 7.51 8.70 0.10
CA HIS A 151 7.07 8.07 -1.14
C HIS A 151 8.18 8.03 -2.19
N GLY A 152 9.00 9.07 -2.28
CA GLY A 152 10.19 9.09 -3.14
C GLY A 152 11.19 8.00 -2.75
N ALA A 153 11.54 7.89 -1.48
CA ALA A 153 12.41 6.84 -0.96
C ALA A 153 11.82 5.44 -1.21
N ALA A 154 10.54 5.25 -0.86
CA ALA A 154 9.82 3.99 -1.05
C ALA A 154 9.79 3.55 -2.53
N SER A 155 9.54 4.49 -3.45
CA SER A 155 9.49 4.21 -4.90
C SER A 155 10.87 3.80 -5.44
N LEU A 156 11.95 4.45 -4.99
CA LEU A 156 13.32 4.10 -5.35
C LEU A 156 13.70 2.71 -4.82
N ILE A 157 13.27 2.36 -3.60
CA ILE A 157 13.52 1.05 -2.99
C ILE A 157 12.71 -0.03 -3.70
N ALA A 158 11.41 0.18 -3.94
CA ALA A 158 10.56 -0.79 -4.64
C ALA A 158 11.06 -1.09 -6.06
N SER A 159 11.62 -0.08 -6.76
CA SER A 159 12.22 -0.25 -8.09
C SER A 159 13.65 -0.81 -8.08
N ASN A 160 14.22 -1.13 -6.92
CA ASN A 160 15.62 -1.54 -6.72
C ASN A 160 16.67 -0.48 -7.15
N ALA A 161 16.29 0.79 -7.24
CA ALA A 161 17.20 1.89 -7.51
C ALA A 161 17.94 2.36 -6.25
N LEU A 162 17.40 2.07 -5.06
CA LEU A 162 17.99 2.36 -3.76
C LEU A 162 17.90 1.12 -2.86
N ASN A 163 18.97 0.86 -2.08
CA ASN A 163 18.94 -0.18 -1.04
C ASN A 163 18.21 0.36 0.20
N TYR A 164 17.35 -0.46 0.79
CA TYR A 164 16.70 -0.13 2.04
C TYR A 164 17.70 -0.18 3.21
N LYS A 165 17.75 0.89 3.98
CA LYS A 165 18.46 0.97 5.26
C LYS A 165 17.61 1.81 6.21
N GLU A 166 17.09 1.18 7.24
CA GLU A 166 16.15 1.82 8.17
C GLU A 166 16.76 3.02 8.87
N GLU A 167 18.06 2.92 9.25
CA GLU A 167 18.76 4.00 9.93
C GLU A 167 18.87 5.27 9.07
N GLU A 168 19.15 5.13 7.77
CA GLU A 168 19.22 6.27 6.85
C GLU A 168 17.83 6.93 6.66
N VAL A 169 16.78 6.12 6.58
CA VAL A 169 15.40 6.63 6.49
C VAL A 169 15.00 7.34 7.77
N ARG A 170 15.37 6.79 8.93
CA ARG A 170 15.12 7.39 10.23
C ARG A 170 15.79 8.75 10.38
N GLU A 171 17.07 8.86 10.05
CA GLU A 171 17.82 10.12 10.09
C GLU A 171 17.13 11.21 9.24
N ILE A 172 16.74 10.87 8.00
CA ILE A 172 16.04 11.82 7.12
C ILE A 172 14.72 12.31 7.74
N LEU A 173 13.92 11.40 8.30
CA LEU A 173 12.64 11.77 8.93
C LEU A 173 12.84 12.61 10.18
N GLU A 174 13.81 12.25 11.03
CA GLU A 174 14.12 13.02 12.25
C GLU A 174 14.63 14.41 11.92
N ASP A 175 15.43 14.58 10.87
CA ASP A 175 15.95 15.88 10.44
C ASP A 175 14.81 16.81 9.99
N ILE A 176 13.82 16.28 9.23
CA ILE A 176 12.64 17.07 8.82
C ILE A 176 11.87 17.60 10.05
N PHE A 177 11.74 16.79 11.11
CA PHE A 177 11.06 17.23 12.34
C PHE A 177 11.89 18.19 13.22
N ARG A 178 13.21 18.30 13.00
CA ARG A 178 14.09 19.22 13.77
C ARG A 178 14.22 20.60 13.13
N GLU A 179 14.04 20.69 11.81
CA GLU A 179 14.22 21.95 11.06
C GLU A 179 12.97 22.86 11.10
N GLU A 180 11.86 22.37 11.63
CA GLU A 180 10.57 23.07 11.80
C GLU A 180 10.36 23.51 13.28
#